data_15d8ad95e7bf26057a536f55db36e23b
#
_entry.id   15d8ad95e7bf26057a536f55db36e23b
#
_cell.length_a   1.000
_cell.length_b   1.000
_cell.length_c   1.000
_cell.angle_alpha   90.00
_cell.angle_beta   90.00
_cell.angle_gamma   90.00
#
_symmetry.space_group_name_H-M   'P 1'
#
loop_
_entity.id
_entity.type
_entity.pdbx_description
1 polymer ?
#
loop_
_entity_poly.entity_id
_entity_poly.type
_entity_poly.pdbx_seq_one_letter_code
_entity_poly.pdbx_strand_id
1 'polypeptide(L)'
;MSKLFSDRNRPIHMGRFPTERLMRSLLCPDLKALAPWPMLGFQRPAGSRSIVPAMAEFQAMMDAVRDGPTNSVISEIPADLQERSNHLKAFAYFNDIAMVGVTDLTVDDYLSSPRLNPEVGRLAHALSTRQTKTLAAGIDMIMADLKESMAAKPGPITHHTGALVFLVDYRRDPRPDEPGCDWVQDAQAERAALLGAETATVLANYLRVLGFNARAHSATTSDVELSRLAVKAGLAQVEGDQLSHPWLGRRFGLAAVTTDMPLAYDQPLASVQPKSALKSLDWILGRHGGASRNNHDPYAVRDYVSGAHPFETLKRVEYPTTYMDEPNIARVPKRTDMFARAQFGDMGPQVQKGATGGHYVRKAAPSAAQRRLLGAFVLLQDGEPAQELQRISPEKAGENIKGASYFLGIDATGLSRCPEWSWYSHDARGTPIIPPHHHAISMIVDQGFETMEGASGDDW
;
A
#
# COMPACT_ATOMS: atom_id res chain seq x y z
N MET A 1 -6.93 17.00 -22.00
CA MET A 1 -8.13 16.91 -21.16
C MET A 1 -7.96 17.84 -19.98
N SER A 2 -9.02 18.54 -19.57
CA SER A 2 -8.95 19.41 -18.39
C SER A 2 -8.63 18.56 -17.17
N LYS A 3 -7.73 19.01 -16.28
CA LYS A 3 -7.39 18.37 -14.99
C LYS A 3 -8.65 18.04 -14.15
N LEU A 4 -9.76 18.72 -14.38
CA LEU A 4 -11.05 18.50 -13.73
C LEU A 4 -11.66 17.09 -13.97
N PHE A 5 -11.25 16.40 -15.00
CA PHE A 5 -11.83 15.13 -15.42
C PHE A 5 -10.84 13.96 -15.44
N SER A 6 -9.61 14.19 -14.97
CA SER A 6 -8.66 13.11 -14.79
C SER A 6 -9.00 12.32 -13.54
N ASP A 7 -9.34 11.06 -13.68
CA ASP A 7 -9.61 10.14 -12.56
C ASP A 7 -8.37 9.79 -11.78
N ARG A 8 -7.21 10.12 -12.31
CA ARG A 8 -5.91 9.87 -11.69
C ARG A 8 -5.39 11.06 -10.95
N ASN A 9 -5.90 12.21 -11.28
CA ASN A 9 -5.63 13.44 -10.57
C ASN A 9 -6.53 13.48 -9.36
N ARG A 10 -5.96 13.16 -8.24
CA ARG A 10 -6.70 13.15 -6.99
C ARG A 10 -7.20 14.53 -6.66
N PRO A 11 -8.38 14.63 -6.09
CA PRO A 11 -9.01 15.91 -5.80
C PRO A 11 -8.38 16.66 -4.63
N ILE A 12 -7.21 16.27 -4.15
CA ILE A 12 -6.52 16.96 -3.07
C ILE A 12 -6.25 18.43 -3.35
N HIS A 13 -6.07 18.79 -4.61
CA HIS A 13 -5.87 20.18 -5.04
C HIS A 13 -7.17 20.88 -5.48
N MET A 14 -8.30 20.19 -5.43
CA MET A 14 -9.57 20.67 -5.99
C MET A 14 -10.63 20.99 -4.93
N GLY A 15 -10.24 21.21 -3.69
CA GLY A 15 -11.12 21.56 -2.61
C GLY A 15 -11.06 20.63 -1.41
N ARG A 16 -12.13 20.57 -0.66
CA ARG A 16 -12.20 19.83 0.61
C ARG A 16 -12.03 18.34 0.40
N PHE A 17 -11.33 17.70 1.32
CA PHE A 17 -11.26 16.24 1.39
C PHE A 17 -12.68 15.63 1.47
N PRO A 18 -12.88 14.41 0.95
CA PRO A 18 -14.22 13.82 0.88
C PRO A 18 -14.96 13.78 2.20
N THR A 19 -14.29 13.41 3.30
CA THR A 19 -14.88 13.35 4.64
C THR A 19 -15.31 14.70 5.18
N GLU A 20 -14.72 15.81 4.74
CA GLU A 20 -15.04 17.17 5.21
C GLU A 20 -16.37 17.69 4.67
N ARG A 21 -16.96 17.00 3.71
CA ARG A 21 -18.29 17.30 3.16
C ARG A 21 -19.42 16.71 4.00
N LEU A 22 -19.09 15.77 4.87
CA LEU A 22 -20.06 15.17 5.78
C LEU A 22 -20.31 16.08 6.98
N MET A 23 -21.54 16.09 7.47
CA MET A 23 -21.88 16.85 8.66
C MET A 23 -21.18 16.29 9.90
N ARG A 24 -20.65 17.19 10.70
CA ARG A 24 -19.92 16.89 11.93
C ARG A 24 -20.75 17.18 13.16
N SER A 25 -20.43 16.47 14.24
CA SER A 25 -20.98 16.68 15.58
C SER A 25 -19.87 17.17 16.51
N LEU A 26 -20.18 18.13 17.36
CA LEU A 26 -19.26 18.55 18.43
C LEU A 26 -19.19 17.53 19.56
N LEU A 27 -20.17 16.62 19.65
CA LEU A 27 -20.25 15.61 20.69
C LEU A 27 -19.87 14.24 20.10
N CYS A 28 -18.92 13.59 20.74
CA CYS A 28 -18.63 12.20 20.46
C CYS A 28 -19.79 11.32 21.00
N PRO A 29 -20.31 10.35 20.23
CA PRO A 29 -21.31 9.43 20.73
C PRO A 29 -20.73 8.54 21.86
N ASP A 30 -21.60 7.90 22.63
CA ASP A 30 -21.16 6.91 23.61
C ASP A 30 -20.60 5.67 22.87
N LEU A 31 -19.34 5.36 23.14
CA LEU A 31 -18.61 4.26 22.50
C LEU A 31 -18.52 3.01 23.37
N LYS A 32 -19.21 2.96 24.52
CA LYS A 32 -19.12 1.81 25.45
C LYS A 32 -19.70 0.53 24.89
N ALA A 33 -20.77 0.65 24.11
CA ALA A 33 -21.44 -0.50 23.48
C ALA A 33 -20.84 -0.89 22.12
N LEU A 34 -19.88 -0.12 21.59
CA LEU A 34 -19.28 -0.38 20.30
C LEU A 34 -18.41 -1.63 20.36
N ALA A 35 -18.68 -2.58 19.46
CA ALA A 35 -17.88 -3.78 19.35
C ALA A 35 -16.43 -3.44 18.91
N PRO A 36 -15.44 -4.16 19.45
CA PRO A 36 -14.07 -4.04 18.98
C PRO A 36 -13.95 -4.34 17.50
N TRP A 37 -13.04 -3.63 16.80
CA TRP A 37 -12.77 -3.95 15.39
C TRP A 37 -12.32 -5.41 15.28
N PRO A 38 -12.92 -6.22 14.38
CA PRO A 38 -12.59 -7.62 14.28
C PRO A 38 -11.13 -7.80 13.83
N MET A 39 -10.45 -8.75 14.47
CA MET A 39 -9.14 -9.19 13.99
C MET A 39 -9.32 -10.01 12.71
N LEU A 40 -8.57 -9.68 11.68
CA LEU A 40 -8.65 -10.34 10.39
C LEU A 40 -7.69 -11.54 10.31
N GLY A 41 -8.19 -12.68 9.81
CA GLY A 41 -7.38 -13.85 9.51
C GLY A 41 -7.13 -13.98 8.00
N PHE A 42 -5.87 -14.21 7.62
CA PHE A 42 -5.46 -14.46 6.23
C PHE A 42 -5.45 -15.96 5.93
N GLN A 43 -6.48 -16.68 6.33
CA GLN A 43 -6.57 -18.12 6.14
C GLN A 43 -7.74 -18.49 5.23
N ARG A 44 -7.52 -19.51 4.42
CA ARG A 44 -8.54 -20.10 3.55
C ARG A 44 -8.57 -21.62 3.75
N PRO A 45 -9.67 -22.28 3.45
CA PRO A 45 -9.75 -23.73 3.50
C PRO A 45 -8.66 -24.42 2.70
N ALA A 46 -8.20 -25.56 3.16
CA ALA A 46 -7.22 -26.38 2.43
C ALA A 46 -7.73 -26.69 1.02
N GLY A 47 -6.85 -26.58 0.02
CA GLY A 47 -7.19 -26.74 -1.40
C GLY A 47 -7.83 -25.52 -2.05
N SER A 48 -8.07 -24.43 -1.31
CA SER A 48 -8.49 -23.15 -1.88
C SER A 48 -7.43 -22.60 -2.84
N ARG A 49 -7.89 -22.02 -3.96
CA ARG A 49 -7.04 -21.34 -4.93
C ARG A 49 -6.86 -19.85 -4.65
N SER A 50 -7.36 -19.39 -3.51
CA SER A 50 -7.34 -17.97 -3.17
C SER A 50 -5.92 -17.42 -3.03
N ILE A 51 -5.73 -16.15 -3.45
CA ILE A 51 -4.49 -15.38 -3.26
C ILE A 51 -4.26 -14.97 -1.79
N VAL A 52 -5.27 -15.07 -0.94
CA VAL A 52 -5.22 -14.59 0.46
C VAL A 52 -4.05 -15.17 1.27
N PRO A 53 -3.73 -16.48 1.20
CA PRO A 53 -2.56 -16.99 1.90
C PRO A 53 -1.23 -16.38 1.44
N ALA A 54 -1.10 -16.04 0.15
CA ALA A 54 0.09 -15.35 -0.36
C ALA A 54 0.17 -13.90 0.13
N MET A 55 -0.97 -13.22 0.35
CA MET A 55 -1.01 -11.88 0.93
C MET A 55 -0.62 -11.87 2.41
N ALA A 56 -0.76 -13.00 3.11
CA ALA A 56 -0.46 -13.10 4.55
C ALA A 56 1.01 -12.79 4.87
N GLU A 57 1.95 -13.18 4.02
CA GLU A 57 3.38 -12.88 4.22
C GLU A 57 3.65 -11.37 4.12
N PHE A 58 3.03 -10.69 3.15
CA PHE A 58 3.15 -9.24 3.00
C PHE A 58 2.51 -8.50 4.17
N GLN A 59 1.35 -8.97 4.64
CA GLN A 59 0.72 -8.43 5.84
C GLN A 59 1.62 -8.59 7.07
N ALA A 60 2.20 -9.76 7.26
CA ALA A 60 3.13 -10.02 8.35
C ALA A 60 4.39 -9.15 8.28
N MET A 61 4.89 -8.87 7.06
CA MET A 61 6.02 -7.96 6.87
C MET A 61 5.66 -6.53 7.27
N MET A 62 4.49 -6.01 6.87
CA MET A 62 4.04 -4.68 7.30
C MET A 62 3.90 -4.59 8.81
N ASP A 63 3.31 -5.62 9.42
CA ASP A 63 3.15 -5.70 10.87
C ASP A 63 4.50 -5.79 11.59
N ALA A 64 5.50 -6.43 10.99
CA ALA A 64 6.84 -6.56 11.57
C ALA A 64 7.61 -5.23 11.60
N VAL A 65 7.39 -4.36 10.62
CA VAL A 65 8.07 -3.06 10.49
C VAL A 65 7.19 -1.87 10.90
N ARG A 66 6.10 -2.12 11.59
CA ARG A 66 5.13 -1.12 12.04
C ARG A 66 5.71 -0.08 12.99
N ASP A 67 6.83 -0.39 13.62
CA ASP A 67 7.58 0.45 14.54
C ASP A 67 9.04 0.56 14.09
N GLY A 68 9.80 1.47 14.68
CA GLY A 68 11.20 1.61 14.33
C GLY A 68 11.85 2.85 14.98
N PRO A 69 13.13 3.09 14.74
CA PRO A 69 13.85 4.20 15.33
C PRO A 69 13.31 5.56 14.83
N THR A 70 13.27 6.52 15.72
CA THR A 70 12.90 7.92 15.46
C THR A 70 14.17 8.76 15.32
N ASN A 71 14.21 9.66 14.35
CA ASN A 71 15.30 10.63 14.23
C ASN A 71 15.41 11.47 15.50
N SER A 72 16.64 11.67 15.97
CA SER A 72 16.91 12.50 17.16
C SER A 72 16.69 14.01 16.93
N VAL A 73 16.63 14.44 15.68
CA VAL A 73 16.45 15.84 15.30
C VAL A 73 15.07 15.97 14.64
N ILE A 74 14.25 16.85 15.20
CA ILE A 74 12.95 17.19 14.60
C ILE A 74 13.20 18.09 13.38
N SER A 75 12.61 17.70 12.25
CA SER A 75 12.65 18.48 11.02
C SER A 75 11.81 19.75 11.16
N GLU A 76 12.14 20.76 10.38
CA GLU A 76 11.29 21.95 10.24
C GLU A 76 9.96 21.54 9.60
N ILE A 77 8.86 21.86 10.28
CA ILE A 77 7.49 21.55 9.85
C ILE A 77 6.61 22.78 10.01
N PRO A 78 5.50 22.90 9.26
CA PRO A 78 4.57 24.01 9.41
C PRO A 78 4.13 24.24 10.86
N ALA A 79 3.99 25.48 11.27
CA ALA A 79 3.50 25.82 12.62
C ALA A 79 1.98 25.55 12.77
N ASP A 80 1.22 25.70 11.68
CA ASP A 80 -0.22 25.44 11.65
C ASP A 80 -0.53 23.95 11.72
N LEU A 81 -1.26 23.56 12.75
CA LEU A 81 -1.67 22.17 12.99
C LEU A 81 -2.60 21.65 11.88
N GLN A 82 -3.44 22.51 11.31
CA GLN A 82 -4.33 22.13 10.21
C GLN A 82 -3.54 21.82 8.94
N GLU A 83 -2.52 22.61 8.64
CA GLU A 83 -1.63 22.37 7.50
C GLU A 83 -0.91 21.03 7.64
N ARG A 84 -0.40 20.69 8.85
CA ARG A 84 0.19 19.38 9.12
C ARG A 84 -0.80 18.24 8.87
N SER A 85 -2.00 18.36 9.42
CA SER A 85 -3.05 17.34 9.24
C SER A 85 -3.43 17.18 7.77
N ASN A 86 -3.54 18.28 7.02
CA ASN A 86 -3.85 18.27 5.61
C ASN A 86 -2.74 17.61 4.78
N HIS A 87 -1.48 17.88 5.11
CA HIS A 87 -0.33 17.24 4.46
C HIS A 87 -0.36 15.72 4.63
N LEU A 88 -0.58 15.23 5.84
CA LEU A 88 -0.64 13.79 6.11
C LEU A 88 -1.88 13.13 5.49
N LYS A 89 -3.03 13.81 5.48
CA LYS A 89 -4.24 13.36 4.76
C LYS A 89 -3.98 13.26 3.25
N ALA A 90 -3.35 14.29 2.67
CA ALA A 90 -3.02 14.31 1.25
C ALA A 90 -2.14 13.12 0.85
N PHE A 91 -1.13 12.81 1.67
CA PHE A 91 -0.28 11.64 1.46
C PHE A 91 -1.07 10.33 1.47
N ALA A 92 -1.99 10.16 2.43
CA ALA A 92 -2.81 8.95 2.49
C ALA A 92 -3.75 8.84 1.27
N TYR A 93 -4.37 9.93 0.85
CA TYR A 93 -5.18 9.96 -0.39
C TYR A 93 -4.35 9.66 -1.64
N PHE A 94 -3.11 10.13 -1.68
CA PHE A 94 -2.17 9.78 -2.75
C PHE A 94 -1.91 8.27 -2.81
N ASN A 95 -1.91 7.59 -1.69
CA ASN A 95 -1.75 6.14 -1.59
C ASN A 95 -3.07 5.34 -1.62
N ASP A 96 -4.10 5.85 -2.28
CA ASP A 96 -5.38 5.16 -2.51
C ASP A 96 -6.24 4.88 -1.27
N ILE A 97 -5.99 5.55 -0.16
CA ILE A 97 -6.90 5.50 0.98
C ILE A 97 -8.19 6.22 0.64
N ALA A 98 -9.32 5.57 0.85
CA ALA A 98 -10.63 6.13 0.51
C ALA A 98 -10.98 7.34 1.38
N MET A 99 -10.78 7.25 2.69
CA MET A 99 -11.08 8.32 3.66
C MET A 99 -10.02 8.35 4.75
N VAL A 100 -9.67 9.57 5.19
CA VAL A 100 -8.70 9.81 6.27
C VAL A 100 -9.28 10.78 7.27
N GLY A 101 -9.09 10.50 8.55
CA GLY A 101 -9.45 11.41 9.64
C GLY A 101 -8.36 11.42 10.71
N VAL A 102 -8.32 12.49 11.48
CA VAL A 102 -7.36 12.71 12.58
C VAL A 102 -8.11 12.87 13.88
N THR A 103 -7.66 12.20 14.93
CA THR A 103 -8.29 12.32 16.27
C THR A 103 -7.24 12.35 17.37
N ASP A 104 -7.62 12.86 18.54
CA ASP A 104 -6.87 12.71 19.77
C ASP A 104 -6.85 11.26 20.25
N LEU A 105 -5.90 10.94 21.11
CA LEU A 105 -5.80 9.67 21.83
C LEU A 105 -6.11 9.87 23.30
N THR A 106 -6.97 9.02 23.84
CA THR A 106 -7.30 8.96 25.26
C THR A 106 -6.98 7.56 25.80
N VAL A 107 -6.92 7.41 27.12
CA VAL A 107 -6.64 6.12 27.76
C VAL A 107 -7.61 5.02 27.34
N ASP A 108 -8.85 5.37 27.05
CA ASP A 108 -9.90 4.42 26.63
C ASP A 108 -9.73 3.92 25.20
N ASP A 109 -8.85 4.53 24.41
CA ASP A 109 -8.60 4.12 23.01
C ASP A 109 -7.54 3.03 22.93
N TYR A 110 -6.80 2.77 24.01
CA TYR A 110 -5.81 1.71 24.06
C TYR A 110 -6.45 0.36 24.38
N LEU A 111 -5.96 -0.68 23.71
CA LEU A 111 -6.33 -2.05 24.04
C LEU A 111 -5.66 -2.45 25.37
N SER A 112 -6.39 -3.17 26.22
CA SER A 112 -5.85 -3.73 27.46
C SER A 112 -4.71 -4.71 27.21
N SER A 113 -4.72 -5.38 26.05
CA SER A 113 -3.65 -6.22 25.55
C SER A 113 -3.49 -5.95 24.04
N PRO A 114 -2.30 -5.61 23.57
CA PRO A 114 -2.05 -5.44 22.14
C PRO A 114 -2.41 -6.69 21.35
N ARG A 115 -3.02 -6.48 20.19
CA ARG A 115 -3.25 -7.55 19.22
C ARG A 115 -2.00 -7.69 18.36
N LEU A 116 -1.51 -8.90 18.21
CA LEU A 116 -0.29 -9.19 17.45
C LEU A 116 -0.59 -10.26 16.40
N ASN A 117 -0.09 -10.04 15.19
CA ASN A 117 -0.14 -11.02 14.13
C ASN A 117 0.85 -12.16 14.42
N PRO A 118 0.39 -13.41 14.63
CA PRO A 118 1.27 -14.53 14.94
C PRO A 118 2.26 -14.88 13.81
N GLU A 119 1.91 -14.52 12.56
CA GLU A 119 2.75 -14.77 11.39
C GLU A 119 4.04 -13.94 11.40
N VAL A 120 4.07 -12.81 12.13
CA VAL A 120 5.29 -11.98 12.28
C VAL A 120 6.44 -12.78 12.88
N GLY A 121 6.18 -13.57 13.92
CA GLY A 121 7.21 -14.41 14.56
C GLY A 121 7.75 -15.50 13.61
N ARG A 122 6.85 -16.12 12.85
CA ARG A 122 7.22 -17.14 11.84
C ARG A 122 8.07 -16.52 10.73
N LEU A 123 7.65 -15.37 10.22
CA LEU A 123 8.38 -14.62 9.19
C LEU A 123 9.75 -14.16 9.68
N ALA A 124 9.83 -13.61 10.89
CA ALA A 124 11.10 -13.19 11.51
C ALA A 124 12.10 -14.34 11.59
N HIS A 125 11.62 -15.53 12.01
CA HIS A 125 12.46 -16.72 12.05
C HIS A 125 12.93 -17.13 10.65
N ALA A 126 12.03 -17.17 9.66
CA ALA A 126 12.37 -17.51 8.29
C ALA A 126 13.40 -16.53 7.68
N LEU A 127 13.25 -15.23 7.94
CA LEU A 127 14.16 -14.21 7.45
C LEU A 127 15.52 -14.22 8.15
N SER A 128 15.60 -14.60 9.43
CA SER A 128 16.87 -14.70 10.16
C SER A 128 17.81 -15.76 9.57
N THR A 129 17.26 -16.81 8.97
CA THR A 129 18.00 -17.91 8.36
C THR A 129 18.22 -17.74 6.85
N ARG A 130 17.51 -16.80 6.20
CA ARG A 130 17.58 -16.59 4.76
C ARG A 130 18.81 -15.80 4.37
N GLN A 131 19.60 -16.34 3.45
CA GLN A 131 20.65 -15.57 2.79
C GLN A 131 20.02 -14.80 1.62
N THR A 132 20.33 -13.52 1.53
CA THR A 132 19.88 -12.67 0.40
C THR A 132 20.58 -13.12 -0.87
N LYS A 133 19.81 -13.56 -1.85
CA LYS A 133 20.30 -13.86 -3.20
C LYS A 133 20.41 -12.60 -4.07
N THR A 134 19.86 -11.48 -3.63
CA THR A 134 19.84 -10.25 -4.44
C THR A 134 21.12 -9.45 -4.26
N LEU A 135 21.64 -8.97 -5.37
CA LEU A 135 22.87 -8.21 -5.47
C LEU A 135 22.64 -6.70 -5.60
N ALA A 136 21.47 -6.21 -5.21
CA ALA A 136 21.22 -4.78 -5.16
C ALA A 136 22.06 -4.18 -4.04
N ALA A 137 22.91 -3.21 -4.36
CA ALA A 137 23.73 -2.52 -3.37
C ALA A 137 22.83 -1.76 -2.39
N GLY A 138 23.26 -1.71 -1.13
CA GLY A 138 22.49 -1.10 -0.04
C GLY A 138 21.46 -2.03 0.59
N ILE A 139 21.19 -3.20 0.05
CA ILE A 139 20.29 -4.19 0.64
C ILE A 139 20.81 -4.67 2.00
N ASP A 140 22.11 -4.84 2.15
CA ASP A 140 22.68 -5.28 3.43
C ASP A 140 22.37 -4.28 4.56
N MET A 141 22.37 -2.97 4.27
CA MET A 141 21.97 -1.94 5.23
C MET A 141 20.46 -1.99 5.54
N ILE A 142 19.64 -2.09 4.51
CA ILE A 142 18.18 -2.21 4.67
C ILE A 142 17.85 -3.47 5.46
N MET A 143 18.59 -4.55 5.21
CA MET A 143 18.45 -5.81 5.93
C MET A 143 18.87 -5.71 7.40
N ALA A 144 19.96 -4.99 7.69
CA ALA A 144 20.37 -4.75 9.05
C ALA A 144 19.32 -3.93 9.82
N ASP A 145 18.86 -2.84 9.21
CA ASP A 145 17.79 -1.98 9.76
C ASP A 145 16.48 -2.76 9.98
N LEU A 146 16.11 -3.63 9.04
CA LEU A 146 14.93 -4.47 9.16
C LEU A 146 15.07 -5.49 10.29
N LYS A 147 16.20 -6.20 10.37
CA LYS A 147 16.48 -7.17 11.45
C LYS A 147 16.47 -6.49 12.81
N GLU A 148 17.04 -5.29 12.92
CA GLU A 148 17.02 -4.50 14.13
C GLU A 148 15.58 -4.11 14.52
N SER A 149 14.79 -3.60 13.55
CA SER A 149 13.38 -3.25 13.78
C SER A 149 12.54 -4.45 14.19
N MET A 150 12.76 -5.62 13.60
CA MET A 150 12.03 -6.86 13.95
C MET A 150 12.46 -7.45 15.29
N ALA A 151 13.70 -7.24 15.69
CA ALA A 151 14.23 -7.71 16.98
C ALA A 151 13.87 -6.77 18.14
N ALA A 152 13.61 -5.49 17.85
CA ALA A 152 13.24 -4.51 18.85
C ALA A 152 11.87 -4.83 19.44
N LYS A 153 11.79 -4.91 20.77
CA LYS A 153 10.48 -4.98 21.45
C LYS A 153 9.81 -3.61 21.30
N PRO A 154 8.57 -3.56 20.81
CA PRO A 154 7.84 -2.30 20.71
C PRO A 154 7.73 -1.63 22.08
N GLY A 155 8.22 -0.38 22.17
CA GLY A 155 8.08 0.43 23.39
C GLY A 155 6.63 0.82 23.66
N PRO A 156 6.32 1.38 24.84
CA PRO A 156 4.99 1.90 25.12
C PRO A 156 4.69 3.12 24.24
N ILE A 157 3.43 3.29 23.83
CA ILE A 157 2.96 4.44 23.02
C ILE A 157 2.07 5.40 23.84
N THR A 158 2.11 5.33 25.16
CA THR A 158 1.28 6.16 26.05
C THR A 158 1.58 7.66 25.95
N HIS A 159 2.70 8.03 25.31
CA HIS A 159 3.07 9.41 25.01
C HIS A 159 2.53 9.92 23.67
N HIS A 160 1.94 9.05 22.84
CA HIS A 160 1.28 9.50 21.62
C HIS A 160 0.01 10.29 21.96
N THR A 161 -0.20 11.39 21.26
CA THR A 161 -1.30 12.34 21.54
C THR A 161 -2.37 12.32 20.47
N GLY A 162 -2.06 11.82 19.28
CA GLY A 162 -2.97 11.78 18.15
C GLY A 162 -2.90 10.53 17.32
N ALA A 163 -3.94 10.31 16.54
CA ALA A 163 -4.00 9.22 15.56
C ALA A 163 -4.55 9.72 14.22
N LEU A 164 -3.89 9.30 13.14
CA LEU A 164 -4.48 9.31 11.80
C LEU A 164 -5.14 7.97 11.58
N VAL A 165 -6.39 8.00 11.13
CA VAL A 165 -7.19 6.81 10.90
C VAL A 165 -7.53 6.71 9.43
N PHE A 166 -7.35 5.54 8.87
CA PHE A 166 -7.58 5.23 7.46
C PHE A 166 -8.77 4.32 7.31
N LEU A 167 -9.65 4.68 6.38
CA LEU A 167 -10.75 3.85 5.95
C LEU A 167 -10.48 3.44 4.50
N VAL A 168 -10.39 2.14 4.27
CA VAL A 168 -10.15 1.53 2.96
C VAL A 168 -11.42 0.85 2.50
N ASP A 169 -11.95 1.25 1.36
CA ASP A 169 -13.18 0.69 0.83
C ASP A 169 -13.01 -0.75 0.31
N TYR A 170 -14.04 -1.56 0.49
CA TYR A 170 -14.13 -2.83 -0.18
C TYR A 170 -14.68 -2.60 -1.58
N ARG A 171 -13.95 -3.07 -2.56
CA ARG A 171 -14.43 -3.11 -3.93
C ARG A 171 -15.46 -4.22 -4.09
N ARG A 172 -16.06 -4.34 -5.26
CA ARG A 172 -16.97 -5.45 -5.50
C ARG A 172 -16.19 -6.75 -5.69
N ASP A 173 -16.79 -7.85 -5.30
CA ASP A 173 -16.25 -9.16 -5.62
C ASP A 173 -16.51 -9.51 -7.10
N PRO A 174 -15.62 -10.29 -7.73
CA PRO A 174 -15.82 -10.73 -9.09
C PRO A 174 -17.03 -11.67 -9.20
N ARG A 175 -17.71 -11.63 -10.31
CA ARG A 175 -18.73 -12.64 -10.66
C ARG A 175 -18.05 -13.96 -11.01
N PRO A 176 -18.77 -15.09 -10.93
CA PRO A 176 -18.19 -16.41 -11.22
C PRO A 176 -17.59 -16.57 -12.62
N ASP A 177 -18.09 -15.78 -13.59
CA ASP A 177 -17.63 -15.78 -14.98
C ASP A 177 -16.51 -14.77 -15.27
N GLU A 178 -16.12 -13.97 -14.29
CA GLU A 178 -15.08 -12.94 -14.47
C GLU A 178 -13.67 -13.51 -14.26
N PRO A 179 -12.67 -12.97 -14.99
CA PRO A 179 -11.27 -13.34 -14.79
C PRO A 179 -10.82 -13.15 -13.34
N GLY A 180 -10.11 -14.12 -12.82
CA GLY A 180 -9.55 -14.08 -11.48
C GLY A 180 -10.51 -14.45 -10.35
N CYS A 181 -11.79 -14.73 -10.62
CA CYS A 181 -12.78 -15.07 -9.60
C CYS A 181 -12.28 -16.15 -8.63
N ASP A 182 -11.68 -17.23 -9.14
CA ASP A 182 -11.17 -18.34 -8.31
C ASP A 182 -10.13 -17.89 -7.28
N TRP A 183 -9.41 -16.80 -7.57
CA TRP A 183 -8.30 -16.36 -6.72
C TRP A 183 -8.66 -15.22 -5.79
N VAL A 184 -9.56 -14.34 -6.19
CA VAL A 184 -9.80 -13.07 -5.47
C VAL A 184 -11.20 -12.93 -4.88
N GLN A 185 -12.07 -13.91 -5.10
CA GLN A 185 -13.40 -13.89 -4.49
C GLN A 185 -13.32 -13.85 -2.97
N ASP A 186 -14.18 -13.04 -2.34
CA ASP A 186 -14.29 -12.86 -0.90
C ASP A 186 -12.96 -12.42 -0.21
N ALA A 187 -12.04 -11.78 -0.95
CA ALA A 187 -10.75 -11.33 -0.46
C ALA A 187 -10.66 -9.82 -0.23
N GLN A 188 -11.78 -9.09 -0.26
CA GLN A 188 -11.77 -7.63 -0.16
C GLN A 188 -11.32 -7.12 1.22
N ALA A 189 -11.64 -7.85 2.28
CA ALA A 189 -11.24 -7.48 3.62
C ALA A 189 -9.71 -7.56 3.79
N GLU A 190 -9.10 -8.64 3.29
CA GLU A 190 -7.66 -8.84 3.34
C GLU A 190 -6.91 -7.85 2.44
N ARG A 191 -7.47 -7.55 1.25
CA ARG A 191 -6.93 -6.50 0.39
C ARG A 191 -6.94 -5.14 1.08
N ALA A 192 -8.06 -4.77 1.70
CA ALA A 192 -8.16 -3.50 2.41
C ALA A 192 -7.23 -3.44 3.62
N ALA A 193 -7.07 -4.56 4.34
CA ALA A 193 -6.13 -4.65 5.45
C ALA A 193 -4.69 -4.45 4.99
N LEU A 194 -4.28 -5.10 3.90
CA LEU A 194 -2.93 -4.98 3.33
C LEU A 194 -2.64 -3.54 2.89
N LEU A 195 -3.53 -2.91 2.12
CA LEU A 195 -3.37 -1.52 1.68
C LEU A 195 -3.33 -0.55 2.86
N GLY A 196 -4.20 -0.76 3.87
CA GLY A 196 -4.21 0.05 5.09
C GLY A 196 -2.92 -0.11 5.90
N ALA A 197 -2.42 -1.34 6.04
CA ALA A 197 -1.17 -1.63 6.74
C ALA A 197 0.04 -1.03 6.02
N GLU A 198 0.11 -1.13 4.70
CA GLU A 198 1.16 -0.52 3.88
C GLU A 198 1.20 0.99 4.09
N THR A 199 0.08 1.67 3.86
CA THR A 199 0.00 3.13 4.02
C THR A 199 0.31 3.57 5.45
N ALA A 200 -0.22 2.87 6.46
CA ALA A 200 0.06 3.18 7.86
C ALA A 200 1.55 3.02 8.19
N THR A 201 2.18 1.96 7.71
CA THR A 201 3.60 1.67 7.98
C THR A 201 4.51 2.71 7.31
N VAL A 202 4.23 3.06 6.05
CA VAL A 202 4.98 4.10 5.33
C VAL A 202 4.84 5.44 6.03
N LEU A 203 3.61 5.83 6.42
CA LEU A 203 3.37 7.11 7.09
C LEU A 203 3.99 7.16 8.49
N ALA A 204 3.92 6.08 9.26
CA ALA A 204 4.59 5.99 10.54
C ALA A 204 6.12 6.15 10.39
N ASN A 205 6.71 5.52 9.38
CA ASN A 205 8.12 5.71 9.07
C ASN A 205 8.44 7.15 8.66
N TYR A 206 7.58 7.79 7.87
CA TYR A 206 7.75 9.20 7.49
C TYR A 206 7.76 10.12 8.72
N LEU A 207 6.83 9.94 9.65
CA LEU A 207 6.80 10.70 10.90
C LEU A 207 8.06 10.48 11.74
N ARG A 208 8.56 9.25 11.81
CA ARG A 208 9.83 8.95 12.49
C ARG A 208 11.04 9.59 11.81
N VAL A 209 11.04 9.67 10.48
CA VAL A 209 12.06 10.41 9.71
C VAL A 209 12.00 11.91 10.05
N LEU A 210 10.81 12.48 10.26
CA LEU A 210 10.64 13.87 10.72
C LEU A 210 11.04 14.10 12.18
N GLY A 211 11.31 13.05 12.95
CA GLY A 211 11.70 13.14 14.36
C GLY A 211 10.56 13.02 15.38
N PHE A 212 9.40 12.53 14.95
CA PHE A 212 8.26 12.26 15.83
C PHE A 212 8.07 10.76 16.02
N ASN A 213 7.74 10.34 17.24
CA ASN A 213 7.40 8.95 17.48
C ASN A 213 6.09 8.62 16.75
N ALA A 214 6.07 7.47 16.09
CA ALA A 214 4.89 7.02 15.38
C ALA A 214 4.89 5.50 15.23
N ARG A 215 3.70 4.91 15.31
CA ARG A 215 3.47 3.48 15.15
C ARG A 215 2.25 3.21 14.28
N ALA A 216 2.39 2.25 13.36
CA ALA A 216 1.28 1.79 12.54
C ALA A 216 0.44 0.73 13.27
N HIS A 217 -0.85 0.71 12.96
CA HIS A 217 -1.86 -0.22 13.47
C HIS A 217 -2.68 -0.73 12.29
N SER A 218 -2.87 -2.03 12.23
CA SER A 218 -3.59 -2.71 11.17
C SER A 218 -4.74 -3.58 11.72
N ALA A 219 -5.50 -4.19 10.84
CA ALA A 219 -6.54 -5.16 11.21
C ALA A 219 -5.98 -6.45 11.84
N THR A 220 -4.66 -6.70 11.73
CA THR A 220 -3.96 -7.88 12.27
C THR A 220 -3.06 -7.55 13.46
N THR A 221 -2.63 -6.29 13.59
CA THR A 221 -1.72 -5.88 14.68
C THR A 221 -2.06 -4.47 15.13
N SER A 222 -2.48 -4.31 16.39
CA SER A 222 -2.86 -3.01 16.93
C SER A 222 -2.66 -2.94 18.44
N ASP A 223 -2.26 -1.77 18.92
CA ASP A 223 -2.24 -1.40 20.35
C ASP A 223 -3.48 -0.56 20.72
N VAL A 224 -4.27 -0.14 19.73
CA VAL A 224 -5.43 0.76 19.88
C VAL A 224 -6.69 0.15 19.28
N GLU A 225 -7.85 0.60 19.77
CA GLU A 225 -9.14 0.15 19.25
C GLU A 225 -9.57 0.96 18.03
N LEU A 226 -9.38 0.37 16.85
CA LEU A 226 -9.61 1.03 15.55
C LEU A 226 -11.05 1.50 15.36
N SER A 227 -12.04 0.76 15.89
CA SER A 227 -13.46 1.16 15.78
C SER A 227 -13.74 2.45 16.51
N ARG A 228 -13.19 2.65 17.71
CA ARG A 228 -13.34 3.88 18.48
C ARG A 228 -12.68 5.07 17.79
N LEU A 229 -11.44 4.86 17.31
CA LEU A 229 -10.70 5.89 16.57
C LEU A 229 -11.42 6.32 15.30
N ALA A 230 -12.03 5.37 14.55
CA ALA A 230 -12.78 5.67 13.33
C ALA A 230 -14.00 6.58 13.61
N VAL A 231 -14.70 6.38 14.73
CA VAL A 231 -15.80 7.27 15.11
C VAL A 231 -15.29 8.64 15.52
N LYS A 232 -14.29 8.70 16.38
CA LYS A 232 -13.70 9.96 16.87
C LYS A 232 -13.11 10.79 15.72
N ALA A 233 -12.44 10.15 14.78
CA ALA A 233 -11.87 10.78 13.58
C ALA A 233 -12.94 11.17 12.52
N GLY A 234 -14.21 10.87 12.78
CA GLY A 234 -15.31 11.21 11.89
C GLY A 234 -15.29 10.43 10.56
N LEU A 235 -14.89 9.17 10.61
CA LEU A 235 -14.89 8.27 9.46
C LEU A 235 -16.08 7.30 9.46
N ALA A 236 -16.67 7.06 10.61
CA ALA A 236 -17.81 6.15 10.73
C ALA A 236 -18.81 6.64 11.77
N GLN A 237 -20.04 6.15 11.66
CA GLN A 237 -21.13 6.31 12.61
C GLN A 237 -21.35 5.00 13.34
N VAL A 238 -21.91 5.08 14.54
CA VAL A 238 -22.32 3.91 15.34
C VAL A 238 -23.74 3.52 14.94
N GLU A 239 -23.94 2.27 14.49
CA GLU A 239 -25.24 1.66 14.24
C GLU A 239 -25.39 0.42 15.10
N GLY A 240 -26.05 0.55 16.24
CA GLY A 240 -26.09 -0.49 17.26
C GLY A 240 -24.72 -0.69 17.90
N ASP A 241 -24.13 -1.85 17.73
CA ASP A 241 -22.78 -2.22 18.19
C ASP A 241 -21.72 -2.20 17.07
N GLN A 242 -22.08 -1.79 15.85
CA GLN A 242 -21.24 -1.83 14.67
C GLN A 242 -21.00 -0.44 14.08
N LEU A 243 -20.02 -0.38 13.17
CA LEU A 243 -19.71 0.81 12.40
C LEU A 243 -20.42 0.83 11.05
N SER A 244 -20.82 2.03 10.63
CA SER A 244 -21.33 2.29 9.28
C SER A 244 -20.78 3.61 8.77
N HIS A 245 -20.44 3.67 7.48
CA HIS A 245 -20.07 4.92 6.81
C HIS A 245 -21.20 5.36 5.87
N PRO A 246 -21.56 6.66 5.83
CA PRO A 246 -22.71 7.14 5.06
C PRO A 246 -22.70 6.77 3.57
N TRP A 247 -21.54 6.57 2.96
CA TRP A 247 -21.39 6.23 1.55
C TRP A 247 -21.08 4.75 1.30
N LEU A 248 -20.35 4.10 2.21
CA LEU A 248 -19.83 2.74 2.04
C LEU A 248 -20.63 1.69 2.82
N GLY A 249 -21.55 2.12 3.67
CA GLY A 249 -22.21 1.22 4.60
C GLY A 249 -21.18 0.54 5.51
N ARG A 250 -21.14 -0.79 5.52
CA ARG A 250 -20.21 -1.60 6.33
C ARG A 250 -19.06 -2.21 5.51
N ARG A 251 -18.90 -1.78 4.27
CA ARG A 251 -17.92 -2.36 3.32
C ARG A 251 -16.61 -1.58 3.33
N PHE A 252 -15.85 -1.66 4.42
CA PHE A 252 -14.54 -1.03 4.56
C PHE A 252 -13.66 -1.75 5.57
N GLY A 253 -12.35 -1.55 5.45
CA GLY A 253 -11.33 -1.90 6.43
C GLY A 253 -10.79 -0.67 7.14
N LEU A 254 -10.14 -0.87 8.28
CA LEU A 254 -9.53 0.18 9.08
C LEU A 254 -8.05 -0.09 9.31
N ALA A 255 -7.26 0.99 9.32
CA ALA A 255 -5.90 1.03 9.82
C ALA A 255 -5.65 2.40 10.46
N ALA A 256 -4.55 2.56 11.19
CA ALA A 256 -4.23 3.83 11.82
C ALA A 256 -2.72 4.02 12.00
N VAL A 257 -2.31 5.27 12.22
CA VAL A 257 -0.99 5.63 12.73
C VAL A 257 -1.20 6.46 13.99
N THR A 258 -0.58 6.06 15.09
CA THR A 258 -0.51 6.90 16.30
C THR A 258 0.81 7.64 16.36
N THR A 259 0.82 8.87 16.88
CA THR A 259 2.00 9.73 16.93
C THR A 259 1.95 10.74 18.08
N ASP A 260 3.12 11.23 18.48
CA ASP A 260 3.27 12.38 19.37
C ASP A 260 3.37 13.72 18.59
N MET A 261 3.33 13.70 17.25
CA MET A 261 3.28 14.91 16.44
C MET A 261 1.98 15.68 16.72
N PRO A 262 2.04 16.97 17.12
CA PRO A 262 0.84 17.78 17.32
C PRO A 262 0.11 18.00 15.98
N LEU A 263 -1.20 17.70 15.97
CA LEU A 263 -2.07 17.77 14.79
C LEU A 263 -3.39 18.47 15.12
N ALA A 264 -4.08 18.98 14.11
CA ALA A 264 -5.48 19.37 14.22
C ALA A 264 -6.38 18.14 14.13
N TYR A 265 -7.39 18.06 14.98
CA TYR A 265 -8.29 16.93 15.06
C TYR A 265 -9.61 17.19 14.32
N ASP A 266 -10.09 16.16 13.65
CA ASP A 266 -11.42 16.15 13.07
C ASP A 266 -12.49 15.91 14.15
N GLN A 267 -13.74 16.22 13.80
CA GLN A 267 -14.89 15.98 14.69
C GLN A 267 -15.63 14.73 14.23
N PRO A 268 -16.29 14.00 15.14
CA PRO A 268 -17.15 12.87 14.80
C PRO A 268 -18.23 13.23 13.77
N LEU A 269 -18.72 12.24 13.03
CA LEU A 269 -19.86 12.44 12.13
C LEU A 269 -21.14 12.70 12.92
N ALA A 270 -21.97 13.61 12.41
CA ALA A 270 -23.33 13.76 12.91
C ALA A 270 -24.14 12.49 12.62
N SER A 271 -25.01 12.10 13.56
CA SER A 271 -25.84 10.90 13.41
C SER A 271 -26.76 10.93 12.19
N VAL A 272 -27.19 12.12 11.78
CA VAL A 272 -28.02 12.33 10.59
C VAL A 272 -27.21 13.08 9.54
N GLN A 273 -27.09 12.49 8.37
CA GLN A 273 -26.48 13.11 7.20
C GLN A 273 -27.55 13.59 6.21
N PRO A 274 -27.38 14.76 5.59
CA PRO A 274 -28.34 15.22 4.58
C PRO A 274 -28.32 14.29 3.37
N LYS A 275 -29.50 14.02 2.79
CA LYS A 275 -29.63 13.16 1.61
C LYS A 275 -28.76 13.61 0.42
N SER A 276 -28.47 14.91 0.31
CA SER A 276 -27.57 15.48 -0.69
C SER A 276 -26.11 15.09 -0.50
N ALA A 277 -25.68 14.75 0.73
CA ALA A 277 -24.32 14.26 0.98
C ALA A 277 -24.12 12.82 0.51
N LEU A 278 -25.19 12.05 0.34
CA LEU A 278 -25.15 10.63 0.03
C LEU A 278 -24.91 10.32 -1.45
N LYS A 279 -25.07 11.29 -2.35
CA LYS A 279 -24.88 11.12 -3.80
C LYS A 279 -24.33 12.40 -4.41
N SER A 280 -23.22 12.89 -3.90
CA SER A 280 -22.57 14.07 -4.49
C SER A 280 -22.07 13.74 -5.90
N LEU A 281 -21.96 14.77 -6.75
CA LEU A 281 -21.38 14.63 -8.08
C LEU A 281 -19.97 14.03 -8.00
N ASP A 282 -19.23 14.34 -6.95
CA ASP A 282 -17.88 13.78 -6.72
C ASP A 282 -17.90 12.28 -6.46
N TRP A 283 -18.91 11.76 -5.75
CA TRP A 283 -19.09 10.32 -5.60
C TRP A 283 -19.37 9.65 -6.95
N ILE A 284 -20.31 10.22 -7.71
CA ILE A 284 -20.66 9.70 -9.04
C ILE A 284 -19.46 9.73 -9.99
N LEU A 285 -18.64 10.77 -9.91
CA LEU A 285 -17.41 10.91 -10.70
C LEU A 285 -16.22 10.12 -10.14
N GLY A 286 -16.41 9.38 -9.05
CA GLY A 286 -15.34 8.64 -8.40
C GLY A 286 -14.29 9.50 -7.70
N ARG A 287 -14.63 10.74 -7.30
CA ARG A 287 -13.74 11.67 -6.61
C ARG A 287 -13.85 11.64 -5.09
N HIS A 288 -14.06 10.48 -4.52
CA HIS A 288 -14.28 10.30 -3.08
C HIS A 288 -13.05 9.69 -2.39
N GLY A 289 -11.88 10.07 -2.78
CA GLY A 289 -10.63 9.57 -2.24
C GLY A 289 -9.92 8.59 -3.19
N GLY A 290 -9.13 7.68 -2.68
CA GLY A 290 -8.36 6.73 -3.46
C GLY A 290 -9.18 5.84 -4.39
N ALA A 291 -10.45 5.60 -4.05
CA ALA A 291 -11.36 4.83 -4.90
C ALA A 291 -11.70 5.50 -6.25
N SER A 292 -11.29 6.74 -6.46
CA SER A 292 -11.52 7.46 -7.72
C SER A 292 -10.69 6.94 -8.89
N ARG A 293 -9.74 6.08 -8.63
CA ARG A 293 -8.71 5.67 -9.57
C ARG A 293 -9.25 5.07 -10.85
N ASN A 294 -10.48 4.59 -10.87
CA ASN A 294 -10.68 3.46 -11.72
C ASN A 294 -11.96 3.45 -12.52
N ASN A 295 -11.93 4.20 -13.60
CA ASN A 295 -12.75 3.82 -14.75
C ASN A 295 -12.32 2.46 -15.32
N HIS A 296 -11.15 1.97 -14.95
CA HIS A 296 -10.54 0.77 -15.52
C HIS A 296 -10.56 -0.43 -14.57
N ASP A 297 -10.79 -0.23 -13.27
CA ASP A 297 -10.79 -1.32 -12.31
C ASP A 297 -12.11 -2.13 -12.39
N PRO A 298 -12.05 -3.39 -12.81
CA PRO A 298 -13.24 -4.24 -12.89
C PRO A 298 -13.86 -4.51 -11.52
N TYR A 299 -13.12 -4.31 -10.43
CA TYR A 299 -13.56 -4.51 -9.05
C TYR A 299 -14.00 -3.22 -8.36
N ALA A 300 -14.05 -2.09 -9.06
CA ALA A 300 -14.61 -0.86 -8.51
C ALA A 300 -16.05 -1.04 -8.02
N VAL A 301 -16.43 -0.31 -6.97
CA VAL A 301 -17.77 -0.43 -6.34
C VAL A 301 -18.90 0.05 -7.24
N ARG A 302 -18.60 0.86 -8.26
CA ARG A 302 -19.59 1.30 -9.26
C ARG A 302 -19.92 0.17 -10.25
N ASP A 303 -21.13 0.21 -10.81
CA ASP A 303 -21.57 -0.73 -11.82
C ASP A 303 -20.59 -0.75 -13.00
N TYR A 304 -19.91 -1.85 -13.15
CA TYR A 304 -19.05 -2.11 -14.28
C TYR A 304 -19.81 -2.95 -15.29
N VAL A 305 -20.09 -2.36 -16.44
CA VAL A 305 -21.03 -2.92 -17.41
C VAL A 305 -20.41 -4.03 -18.26
N SER A 306 -19.10 -4.14 -18.34
CA SER A 306 -18.45 -5.16 -19.15
C SER A 306 -17.65 -6.14 -18.32
N GLY A 307 -17.72 -7.43 -18.62
CA GLY A 307 -16.96 -8.48 -17.95
C GLY A 307 -15.45 -8.49 -18.29
N ALA A 308 -14.97 -7.62 -19.19
CA ALA A 308 -13.58 -7.56 -19.59
C ALA A 308 -12.92 -6.27 -19.09
N HIS A 309 -11.73 -6.38 -18.55
CA HIS A 309 -10.90 -5.23 -18.25
C HIS A 309 -10.62 -4.44 -19.55
N PRO A 310 -10.66 -3.10 -19.54
CA PRO A 310 -10.47 -2.28 -20.75
C PRO A 310 -9.20 -2.58 -21.54
N PHE A 311 -8.09 -2.89 -20.85
CA PHE A 311 -6.84 -3.27 -21.48
C PHE A 311 -6.97 -4.57 -22.30
N GLU A 312 -7.82 -5.51 -21.87
CA GLU A 312 -8.05 -6.78 -22.57
C GLU A 312 -8.88 -6.60 -23.86
N THR A 313 -9.55 -5.46 -24.01
CA THR A 313 -10.31 -5.12 -25.22
C THR A 313 -9.45 -4.51 -26.33
N LEU A 314 -8.20 -4.18 -26.06
CA LEU A 314 -7.29 -3.62 -27.05
C LEU A 314 -7.00 -4.63 -28.16
N LYS A 315 -7.03 -4.15 -29.40
CA LYS A 315 -6.69 -4.95 -30.56
C LYS A 315 -5.21 -5.38 -30.51
N ARG A 316 -4.99 -6.67 -30.59
CA ARG A 316 -3.64 -7.23 -30.75
C ARG A 316 -3.26 -7.19 -32.23
N VAL A 317 -2.00 -6.94 -32.51
CA VAL A 317 -1.42 -6.97 -33.84
C VAL A 317 -0.53 -8.18 -33.99
N GLU A 318 -0.46 -8.71 -35.19
CA GLU A 318 0.38 -9.89 -35.50
C GLU A 318 1.86 -9.56 -35.39
N TYR A 319 2.21 -8.35 -35.85
CA TYR A 319 3.59 -7.84 -35.79
C TYR A 319 3.69 -6.71 -34.78
N PRO A 320 4.72 -6.69 -33.92
CA PRO A 320 4.94 -5.60 -32.98
C PRO A 320 5.18 -4.28 -33.74
N THR A 321 4.75 -3.17 -33.14
CA THR A 321 4.98 -1.83 -33.69
C THR A 321 6.44 -1.36 -33.56
N THR A 322 7.20 -2.01 -32.69
CA THR A 322 8.62 -1.74 -32.48
C THR A 322 9.42 -2.83 -33.21
N TYR A 323 10.39 -2.41 -34.03
CA TYR A 323 11.33 -3.34 -34.66
C TYR A 323 12.17 -4.04 -33.58
N MET A 324 12.24 -5.36 -33.66
CA MET A 324 13.09 -6.18 -32.81
C MET A 324 13.83 -7.21 -33.67
N ASP A 325 15.16 -7.17 -33.62
CA ASP A 325 16.02 -8.15 -34.24
C ASP A 325 16.44 -9.19 -33.21
N GLU A 326 15.47 -10.02 -32.80
CA GLU A 326 15.65 -10.97 -31.69
C GLU A 326 16.91 -11.85 -31.84
N PRO A 327 17.24 -12.40 -33.03
CA PRO A 327 18.44 -13.23 -33.20
C PRO A 327 19.73 -12.51 -32.83
N ASN A 328 19.77 -11.21 -32.97
CA ASN A 328 20.97 -10.39 -32.75
C ASN A 328 20.95 -9.61 -31.40
N ILE A 329 19.94 -9.82 -30.56
CA ILE A 329 19.93 -9.20 -29.22
C ILE A 329 20.90 -9.97 -28.32
N ALA A 330 22.02 -9.36 -28.00
CA ALA A 330 23.02 -9.94 -27.11
C ALA A 330 22.61 -9.77 -25.64
N ARG A 331 22.83 -10.82 -24.83
CA ARG A 331 22.77 -10.70 -23.38
C ARG A 331 23.98 -9.92 -22.87
N VAL A 332 23.74 -8.90 -22.03
CA VAL A 332 24.82 -8.06 -21.47
C VAL A 332 25.01 -8.36 -19.98
N PRO A 333 26.21 -8.20 -19.42
CA PRO A 333 26.43 -8.36 -17.98
C PRO A 333 25.72 -7.25 -17.20
N LYS A 334 25.14 -7.58 -16.04
CA LYS A 334 24.54 -6.59 -15.13
C LYS A 334 25.53 -5.48 -14.73
N ARG A 335 26.81 -5.80 -14.68
CA ARG A 335 27.88 -4.84 -14.38
C ARG A 335 27.93 -3.64 -15.36
N THR A 336 27.41 -3.79 -16.56
CA THR A 336 27.35 -2.74 -17.58
C THR A 336 26.11 -1.84 -17.47
N ASP A 337 25.15 -2.22 -16.66
CA ASP A 337 23.95 -1.45 -16.31
C ASP A 337 24.35 -0.14 -15.60
N MET A 338 23.63 0.93 -15.87
CA MET A 338 23.91 2.25 -15.32
C MET A 338 23.91 2.26 -13.78
N PHE A 339 22.96 1.57 -13.14
CA PHE A 339 22.89 1.49 -11.69
C PHE A 339 24.07 0.72 -11.10
N ALA A 340 24.45 -0.40 -11.70
CA ALA A 340 25.63 -1.14 -11.27
C ALA A 340 26.91 -0.29 -11.45
N ARG A 341 27.06 0.37 -12.59
CA ARG A 341 28.21 1.27 -12.85
C ARG A 341 28.28 2.40 -11.82
N ALA A 342 27.14 3.01 -11.49
CA ALA A 342 27.07 4.03 -10.45
C ALA A 342 27.53 3.51 -9.08
N GLN A 343 27.04 2.31 -8.69
CA GLN A 343 27.40 1.67 -7.43
C GLN A 343 28.88 1.30 -7.33
N PHE A 344 29.47 0.86 -8.43
CA PHE A 344 30.90 0.49 -8.49
C PHE A 344 31.84 1.72 -8.70
N GLY A 345 31.28 2.92 -8.76
CA GLY A 345 32.04 4.16 -8.83
C GLY A 345 32.50 4.60 -10.21
N ASP A 346 32.05 3.93 -11.27
CA ASP A 346 32.43 4.26 -12.65
C ASP A 346 32.04 5.69 -13.07
N MET A 347 31.06 6.27 -12.36
CA MET A 347 30.53 7.63 -12.61
C MET A 347 31.04 8.66 -11.59
N GLY A 348 32.04 8.29 -10.80
CA GLY A 348 32.65 9.16 -9.78
C GLY A 348 32.04 9.02 -8.38
N PRO A 349 32.74 9.56 -7.36
CA PRO A 349 32.44 9.30 -5.95
C PRO A 349 31.12 9.89 -5.49
N GLN A 350 30.65 11.00 -6.05
CA GLN A 350 29.37 11.60 -5.66
C GLN A 350 28.20 10.74 -6.15
N VAL A 351 28.26 10.24 -7.39
CA VAL A 351 27.26 9.34 -7.94
C VAL A 351 27.26 8.01 -7.19
N GLN A 352 28.44 7.50 -6.87
CA GLN A 352 28.58 6.29 -6.07
C GLN A 352 27.93 6.44 -4.69
N LYS A 353 28.19 7.57 -3.99
CA LYS A 353 27.57 7.88 -2.72
C LYS A 353 26.03 7.93 -2.83
N GLY A 354 25.53 8.54 -3.89
CA GLY A 354 24.10 8.54 -4.19
C GLY A 354 23.54 7.14 -4.43
N ALA A 355 24.21 6.35 -5.27
CA ALA A 355 23.78 4.99 -5.63
C ALA A 355 23.86 4.00 -4.48
N THR A 356 24.75 4.19 -3.52
CA THR A 356 24.89 3.34 -2.32
C THR A 356 24.01 3.76 -1.15
N GLY A 357 23.01 4.61 -1.39
CA GLY A 357 21.98 4.93 -0.40
C GLY A 357 22.05 6.33 0.20
N GLY A 358 23.03 7.16 -0.18
CA GLY A 358 23.15 8.52 0.36
C GLY A 358 21.94 9.43 0.07
N HIS A 359 21.18 9.13 -0.97
CA HIS A 359 19.95 9.86 -1.33
C HIS A 359 18.70 9.34 -0.59
N TYR A 360 18.75 8.12 -0.02
CA TYR A 360 17.64 7.58 0.79
C TYR A 360 17.55 8.22 2.18
N VAL A 361 18.52 9.02 2.53
CA VAL A 361 18.66 9.66 3.85
C VAL A 361 18.20 11.12 3.81
N ARG A 362 17.55 11.57 2.76
CA ARG A 362 16.87 12.89 2.78
C ARG A 362 15.78 12.84 3.85
N LYS A 363 16.01 13.63 4.89
CA LYS A 363 15.31 13.54 6.17
C LYS A 363 13.84 13.95 6.13
N ALA A 364 13.27 14.39 5.06
CA ALA A 364 11.92 14.92 5.04
C ALA A 364 11.09 14.50 3.81
N ALA A 365 11.60 13.61 2.97
CA ALA A 365 10.86 13.21 1.78
C ALA A 365 9.97 11.98 2.05
N PRO A 366 8.64 12.05 1.87
CA PRO A 366 7.74 10.91 1.99
C PRO A 366 8.16 9.72 1.11
N SER A 367 8.64 10.01 -0.10
CA SER A 367 9.17 9.00 -1.03
C SER A 367 10.41 8.27 -0.48
N ALA A 368 11.27 8.94 0.29
CA ALA A 368 12.41 8.29 0.94
C ALA A 368 11.95 7.30 2.02
N ALA A 369 10.93 7.67 2.78
CA ALA A 369 10.31 6.79 3.79
C ALA A 369 9.66 5.57 3.15
N GLN A 370 8.90 5.77 2.08
CA GLN A 370 8.27 4.70 1.32
C GLN A 370 9.31 3.73 0.74
N ARG A 371 10.35 4.25 0.11
CA ARG A 371 11.39 3.43 -0.50
C ARG A 371 12.20 2.63 0.51
N ARG A 372 12.48 3.19 1.69
CA ARG A 372 13.18 2.49 2.76
C ARG A 372 12.43 1.23 3.20
N LEU A 373 11.11 1.32 3.31
CA LEU A 373 10.27 0.18 3.67
C LEU A 373 10.15 -0.83 2.55
N LEU A 374 9.92 -0.37 1.31
CA LEU A 374 9.82 -1.26 0.15
C LEU A 374 11.08 -2.08 -0.08
N GLY A 375 12.26 -1.54 0.26
CA GLY A 375 13.50 -2.30 0.22
C GLY A 375 13.49 -3.57 1.09
N ALA A 376 12.70 -3.59 2.16
CA ALA A 376 12.54 -4.76 3.00
C ALA A 376 11.87 -5.94 2.28
N PHE A 377 10.96 -5.65 1.31
CA PHE A 377 10.25 -6.67 0.54
C PHE A 377 11.11 -7.41 -0.47
N VAL A 378 12.30 -6.93 -0.77
CA VAL A 378 13.25 -7.63 -1.64
C VAL A 378 13.50 -9.05 -1.15
N LEU A 379 13.39 -9.29 0.15
CA LEU A 379 13.54 -10.63 0.73
C LEU A 379 12.41 -11.59 0.41
N LEU A 380 11.23 -11.06 0.09
CA LEU A 380 10.04 -11.84 -0.25
C LEU A 380 9.95 -12.10 -1.77
N GLN A 381 10.83 -11.52 -2.58
CA GLN A 381 10.80 -11.67 -4.04
C GLN A 381 11.06 -13.10 -4.50
N ASP A 382 11.92 -13.83 -3.78
CA ASP A 382 12.25 -15.22 -4.09
C ASP A 382 11.70 -16.14 -3.00
N GLY A 383 10.58 -16.79 -3.27
CA GLY A 383 9.98 -17.81 -2.42
C GLY A 383 10.16 -19.21 -3.01
N GLU A 384 10.09 -20.24 -2.16
CA GLU A 384 10.01 -21.61 -2.65
C GLU A 384 8.61 -21.87 -3.23
N PRO A 385 8.49 -22.50 -4.40
CA PRO A 385 7.20 -22.90 -4.96
C PRO A 385 6.45 -23.83 -4.00
N ALA A 386 5.12 -23.75 -4.00
CA ALA A 386 4.30 -24.71 -3.26
C ALA A 386 4.56 -26.14 -3.76
N GLN A 387 4.59 -27.09 -2.84
CA GLN A 387 4.82 -28.51 -3.18
C GLN A 387 3.70 -29.11 -4.02
N GLU A 388 2.47 -28.62 -3.82
CA GLU A 388 1.32 -29.04 -4.61
C GLU A 388 1.09 -28.10 -5.78
N LEU A 389 1.14 -28.64 -6.98
CA LEU A 389 0.85 -27.93 -8.22
C LEU A 389 -0.68 -27.85 -8.43
N GLN A 390 -1.20 -26.65 -8.58
CA GLN A 390 -2.57 -26.47 -9.06
C GLN A 390 -2.62 -26.76 -10.57
N ARG A 391 -3.32 -27.82 -10.96
CA ARG A 391 -3.51 -28.16 -12.36
C ARG A 391 -4.68 -27.39 -12.94
N ILE A 392 -4.41 -26.32 -13.65
CA ILE A 392 -5.38 -25.51 -14.40
C ILE A 392 -4.86 -25.32 -15.83
N SER A 393 -5.76 -25.01 -16.78
CA SER A 393 -5.31 -24.73 -18.14
C SER A 393 -4.48 -23.43 -18.19
N PRO A 394 -3.57 -23.28 -19.16
CA PRO A 394 -2.78 -22.05 -19.32
C PRO A 394 -3.65 -20.79 -19.47
N GLU A 395 -4.80 -20.91 -20.17
CA GLU A 395 -5.76 -19.82 -20.37
C GLU A 395 -6.33 -19.40 -19.02
N LYS A 396 -6.81 -20.35 -18.22
CA LYS A 396 -7.36 -20.06 -16.89
C LYS A 396 -6.30 -19.53 -15.93
N ALA A 397 -5.07 -20.03 -16.02
CA ALA A 397 -3.94 -19.48 -15.25
C ALA A 397 -3.69 -18.00 -15.63
N GLY A 398 -3.70 -17.69 -16.93
CA GLY A 398 -3.55 -16.33 -17.42
C GLY A 398 -4.66 -15.40 -16.95
N GLU A 399 -5.92 -15.83 -16.98
CA GLU A 399 -7.05 -15.08 -16.46
C GLU A 399 -6.90 -14.79 -14.95
N ASN A 400 -6.53 -15.81 -14.17
CA ASN A 400 -6.36 -15.68 -12.73
C ASN A 400 -5.22 -14.73 -12.36
N ILE A 401 -4.07 -14.82 -13.06
CA ILE A 401 -2.93 -13.91 -12.84
C ILE A 401 -3.33 -12.47 -13.16
N LYS A 402 -4.00 -12.24 -14.28
CA LYS A 402 -4.47 -10.90 -14.65
C LYS A 402 -5.50 -10.37 -13.65
N GLY A 403 -6.49 -11.19 -13.30
CA GLY A 403 -7.49 -10.82 -12.31
C GLY A 403 -6.88 -10.45 -10.96
N ALA A 404 -5.93 -11.24 -10.47
CA ALA A 404 -5.19 -10.95 -9.24
C ALA A 404 -4.37 -9.65 -9.35
N SER A 405 -3.71 -9.42 -10.49
CA SER A 405 -2.96 -8.18 -10.72
C SER A 405 -3.86 -6.95 -10.65
N TYR A 406 -5.01 -6.98 -11.32
CA TYR A 406 -5.99 -5.89 -11.30
C TYR A 406 -6.60 -5.69 -9.90
N PHE A 407 -6.86 -6.79 -9.21
CA PHE A 407 -7.34 -6.76 -7.83
C PHE A 407 -6.35 -6.06 -6.89
N LEU A 408 -5.06 -6.27 -7.06
CA LEU A 408 -3.98 -5.64 -6.30
C LEU A 408 -3.66 -4.21 -6.76
N GLY A 409 -4.34 -3.69 -7.79
CA GLY A 409 -4.25 -2.30 -8.21
C GLY A 409 -3.32 -2.03 -9.39
N ILE A 410 -2.91 -3.05 -10.12
CA ILE A 410 -2.18 -2.88 -11.38
C ILE A 410 -3.12 -2.37 -12.48
N ASP A 411 -2.66 -1.43 -13.28
CA ASP A 411 -3.46 -0.80 -14.33
C ASP A 411 -3.52 -1.64 -15.61
N ALA A 412 -2.44 -2.29 -15.97
CA ALA A 412 -2.41 -3.21 -17.10
C ALA A 412 -1.43 -4.36 -16.86
N THR A 413 -1.82 -5.58 -17.24
CA THR A 413 -1.01 -6.77 -17.08
C THR A 413 -0.92 -7.55 -18.39
N GLY A 414 0.32 -7.86 -18.81
CA GLY A 414 0.62 -8.67 -19.97
C GLY A 414 1.36 -9.94 -19.57
N LEU A 415 1.08 -11.03 -20.27
CA LEU A 415 1.78 -12.30 -20.11
C LEU A 415 2.51 -12.64 -21.41
N SER A 416 3.77 -13.04 -21.31
CA SER A 416 4.59 -13.40 -22.47
C SER A 416 5.54 -14.54 -22.15
N ARG A 417 6.17 -15.09 -23.19
CA ARG A 417 7.41 -15.84 -23.00
C ARG A 417 8.48 -14.89 -22.49
N CYS A 418 9.40 -15.42 -21.69
CA CYS A 418 10.58 -14.72 -21.21
C CYS A 418 11.79 -15.19 -22.03
N PRO A 419 12.14 -14.54 -23.14
CA PRO A 419 13.25 -14.97 -23.98
C PRO A 419 14.59 -14.78 -23.24
N GLU A 420 15.60 -15.57 -23.58
CA GLU A 420 16.89 -15.52 -22.90
C GLU A 420 17.57 -14.15 -22.95
N TRP A 421 17.38 -13.41 -24.03
CA TRP A 421 17.95 -12.06 -24.18
C TRP A 421 17.38 -11.03 -23.21
N SER A 422 16.23 -11.29 -22.56
CA SER A 422 15.67 -10.42 -21.52
C SER A 422 16.42 -10.53 -20.19
N TRP A 423 17.30 -11.52 -20.03
CA TRP A 423 18.09 -11.72 -18.83
C TRP A 423 19.52 -11.20 -19.01
N TYR A 424 20.09 -10.62 -17.96
CA TYR A 424 21.54 -10.35 -17.94
C TYR A 424 22.32 -11.64 -18.12
N SER A 425 23.48 -11.57 -18.80
CA SER A 425 24.35 -12.74 -18.97
C SER A 425 25.05 -13.13 -17.66
N HIS A 426 25.43 -12.13 -16.87
CA HIS A 426 26.09 -12.28 -15.58
C HIS A 426 25.50 -11.31 -14.57
N ASP A 427 25.57 -11.65 -13.30
CA ASP A 427 25.26 -10.73 -12.21
C ASP A 427 26.32 -9.61 -12.08
N ALA A 428 26.12 -8.68 -11.14
CA ALA A 428 27.04 -7.55 -10.96
C ALA A 428 28.45 -7.98 -10.45
N ARG A 429 28.60 -9.19 -9.93
CA ARG A 429 29.87 -9.77 -9.45
C ARG A 429 30.54 -10.67 -10.50
N GLY A 430 29.91 -10.86 -11.66
CA GLY A 430 30.43 -11.66 -12.76
C GLY A 430 30.02 -13.13 -12.74
N THR A 431 29.06 -13.53 -11.89
CA THR A 431 28.53 -14.88 -11.88
C THR A 431 27.56 -15.08 -13.05
N PRO A 432 27.69 -16.12 -13.87
CA PRO A 432 26.74 -16.40 -14.96
C PRO A 432 25.30 -16.56 -14.47
N ILE A 433 24.35 -15.96 -15.18
CA ILE A 433 22.92 -16.11 -14.90
C ILE A 433 22.33 -17.13 -15.87
N ILE A 434 21.82 -18.23 -15.32
CA ILE A 434 20.98 -19.19 -16.05
C ILE A 434 19.54 -18.71 -15.86
N PRO A 435 18.79 -18.39 -16.95
CA PRO A 435 17.40 -17.94 -16.84
C PRO A 435 16.54 -18.95 -16.07
N PRO A 436 15.97 -18.58 -14.92
CA PRO A 436 15.21 -19.53 -14.10
C PRO A 436 13.76 -19.69 -14.55
N HIS A 437 13.26 -18.77 -15.38
CA HIS A 437 11.86 -18.73 -15.80
C HIS A 437 11.70 -18.60 -17.30
N HIS A 438 10.65 -19.24 -17.83
CA HIS A 438 10.31 -19.21 -19.26
C HIS A 438 9.14 -18.28 -19.59
N HIS A 439 8.48 -17.73 -18.58
CA HIS A 439 7.36 -16.81 -18.73
C HIS A 439 7.61 -15.54 -17.93
N ALA A 440 7.07 -14.44 -18.43
CA ALA A 440 7.11 -13.13 -17.77
C ALA A 440 5.69 -12.59 -17.58
N ILE A 441 5.48 -11.96 -16.44
CA ILE A 441 4.32 -11.15 -16.14
C ILE A 441 4.79 -9.71 -16.18
N SER A 442 4.31 -8.94 -17.17
CA SER A 442 4.64 -7.51 -17.30
C SER A 442 3.47 -6.69 -16.77
N MET A 443 3.78 -5.73 -15.91
CA MET A 443 2.78 -4.90 -15.24
C MET A 443 3.06 -3.43 -15.55
N ILE A 444 1.99 -2.68 -15.81
CA ILE A 444 2.03 -1.22 -15.94
C ILE A 444 1.29 -0.64 -14.75
N VAL A 445 1.97 0.29 -14.07
CA VAL A 445 1.38 1.12 -13.02
C VAL A 445 1.38 2.55 -13.56
N ASP A 446 0.20 3.17 -13.62
CA ASP A 446 0.09 4.54 -14.09
C ASP A 446 0.58 5.52 -13.02
N GLN A 447 1.40 6.43 -13.45
CA GLN A 447 1.89 7.54 -12.62
C GLN A 447 0.96 8.74 -12.78
N GLY A 448 0.52 9.33 -11.68
CA GLY A 448 -0.31 10.52 -11.70
C GLY A 448 0.41 11.69 -12.39
N PHE A 449 -0.33 12.47 -13.16
CA PHE A 449 0.24 13.59 -13.93
C PHE A 449 0.91 14.62 -13.02
N GLU A 450 0.26 15.02 -11.93
CA GLU A 450 0.79 16.00 -10.98
C GLU A 450 2.06 15.50 -10.29
N THR A 451 2.10 14.22 -9.95
CA THR A 451 3.27 13.57 -9.38
C THR A 451 4.46 13.65 -10.32
N MET A 452 4.22 13.40 -11.62
CA MET A 452 5.28 13.49 -12.64
C MET A 452 5.69 14.94 -12.94
N GLU A 453 4.77 15.88 -12.86
CA GLU A 453 5.05 17.30 -13.03
C GLU A 453 5.98 17.83 -11.91
N GLY A 454 5.78 17.35 -10.67
CA GLY A 454 6.64 17.66 -9.52
C GLY A 454 7.94 16.86 -9.42
N ALA A 455 8.14 15.83 -10.25
CA ALA A 455 9.26 14.88 -10.11
C ALA A 455 10.66 15.48 -10.25
N SER A 456 10.79 16.67 -10.83
CA SER A 456 12.06 17.42 -10.95
C SER A 456 12.33 18.37 -9.77
N GLY A 457 11.38 18.52 -8.85
CA GLY A 457 11.46 19.42 -7.70
C GLY A 457 11.55 18.68 -6.36
N ASP A 458 11.61 19.45 -5.29
CA ASP A 458 11.57 18.97 -3.91
C ASP A 458 10.14 19.09 -3.29
N ASP A 459 9.12 19.28 -4.13
CA ASP A 459 7.72 19.62 -3.75
C ASP A 459 6.85 18.41 -3.41
N TRP A 460 7.43 17.39 -2.85
CA TRP A 460 6.76 16.14 -2.48
C TRP A 460 6.24 16.17 -1.06
#